data_2af36f430c4ea41bb6270ec16c9bfeab
#
_entry.id   2af36f430c4ea41bb6270ec16c9bfeab
#
_cell.length_a   1.000
_cell.length_b   1.000
_cell.length_c   1.000
_cell.angle_alpha   90.00
_cell.angle_beta   90.00
_cell.angle_gamma   90.00
#
_symmetry.space_group_name_H-M   'P 1'
#
loop_
_entity.id
_entity.type
_entity.pdbx_description
1 polymer ?
#
loop_
_entity_poly.entity_id
_entity_poly.type
_entity_poly.pdbx_seq_one_letter_code
_entity_poly.pdbx_strand_id
1 'polypeptide(L)'
;MALLNDNLPLLMYFYTDPGHGWLAVKRTTLLSLGSIAFAISSYSYQREGVVFLEEDSDARHFISAMKVAGTEIGLIYKHSDRSSEIRQFERFALTDAEQEEIRPSLQNCLQQLVSMSDETGRLPGAE
;
A
#
# COMPACT_ATOMS: atom_id res chain seq x y z
N MET A 1 -27.85 -8.27 0.96
CA MET A 1 -27.40 -8.58 -0.04
C MET A 1 -26.03 -8.28 -0.26
N ALA A 2 -25.30 -9.24 -0.69
CA ALA A 2 -23.91 -9.12 -0.93
C ALA A 2 -23.62 -8.00 -1.92
N LEU A 3 -24.52 -7.82 -2.83
CA LEU A 3 -24.30 -6.80 -3.85
C LEU A 3 -24.15 -5.41 -3.28
N LEU A 4 -24.91 -5.12 -2.24
CA LEU A 4 -24.81 -3.79 -1.67
C LEU A 4 -23.45 -3.57 -1.02
N ASN A 5 -22.94 -4.63 -0.40
CA ASN A 5 -21.67 -4.49 0.28
C ASN A 5 -20.53 -4.28 -0.69
N ASP A 6 -20.64 -4.83 -1.89
CA ASP A 6 -19.57 -4.72 -2.86
C ASP A 6 -19.33 -3.29 -3.31
N ASN A 7 -20.32 -2.43 -3.15
CA ASN A 7 -20.19 -1.06 -3.61
C ASN A 7 -19.81 -0.08 -2.51
N LEU A 8 -19.64 -0.58 -1.30
CA LEU A 8 -19.28 0.31 -0.21
C LEU A 8 -17.78 0.48 -0.12
N PRO A 9 -17.31 1.68 0.17
CA PRO A 9 -15.87 1.88 0.31
C PRO A 9 -15.35 1.22 1.58
N LEU A 10 -14.09 0.89 1.57
CA LEU A 10 -13.41 0.37 2.75
C LEU A 10 -12.96 1.56 3.57
N LEU A 11 -13.44 1.67 4.80
CA LEU A 11 -13.14 2.85 5.61
C LEU A 11 -11.83 2.69 6.36
N MET A 12 -11.01 3.73 6.31
CA MET A 12 -9.73 3.74 7.01
C MET A 12 -9.53 5.09 7.68
N TYR A 13 -8.81 5.09 8.79
CA TYR A 13 -8.51 6.32 9.49
C TYR A 13 -7.35 7.06 8.82
N PHE A 14 -7.50 8.36 8.71
CA PHE A 14 -6.44 9.21 8.20
C PHE A 14 -6.12 10.22 9.31
N TYR A 15 -4.96 10.06 9.91
CA TYR A 15 -4.54 10.90 11.03
C TYR A 15 -3.74 12.08 10.53
N THR A 16 -4.10 13.29 11.00
CA THR A 16 -3.35 14.49 10.62
C THR A 16 -2.90 15.25 11.84
N ASP A 17 -1.80 15.96 11.71
CA ASP A 17 -1.39 16.96 12.68
C ASP A 17 -1.04 18.21 11.88
N PRO A 18 -0.60 19.29 12.51
CA PRO A 18 -0.40 20.52 11.75
C PRO A 18 0.56 20.42 10.57
N GLY A 19 1.46 19.46 10.59
CA GLY A 19 2.46 19.36 9.53
C GLY A 19 2.29 18.22 8.56
N HIS A 20 1.63 17.13 8.96
CA HIS A 20 1.59 15.93 8.14
C HIS A 20 0.32 15.13 8.33
N GLY A 21 0.19 14.10 7.51
CA GLY A 21 -0.92 13.17 7.62
C GLY A 21 -0.46 11.75 7.33
N TRP A 22 -1.19 10.77 7.86
CA TRP A 22 -0.86 9.37 7.70
C TRP A 22 -2.11 8.53 7.58
N LEU A 23 -2.13 7.63 6.61
CA LEU A 23 -3.22 6.67 6.45
C LEU A 23 -2.90 5.42 7.25
N ALA A 24 -3.79 5.02 8.15
CA ALA A 24 -3.58 3.83 8.97
C ALA A 24 -4.08 2.61 8.22
N VAL A 25 -3.19 1.68 7.94
CA VAL A 25 -3.50 0.49 7.16
C VAL A 25 -3.05 -0.74 7.94
N LYS A 26 -3.87 -1.77 7.98
CA LYS A 26 -3.43 -3.01 8.60
C LYS A 26 -2.23 -3.54 7.81
N ARG A 27 -1.22 -3.97 8.53
CA ARG A 27 -0.01 -4.47 7.89
C ARG A 27 -0.32 -5.62 6.94
N THR A 28 -1.23 -6.51 7.34
CA THR A 28 -1.60 -7.63 6.49
C THR A 28 -2.25 -7.18 5.20
N THR A 29 -3.04 -6.11 5.26
CA THR A 29 -3.67 -5.58 4.06
C THR A 29 -2.61 -5.02 3.11
N LEU A 30 -1.65 -4.29 3.65
CA LEU A 30 -0.57 -3.75 2.82
C LEU A 30 0.23 -4.87 2.17
N LEU A 31 0.58 -5.89 2.95
CA LEU A 31 1.37 -6.98 2.42
C LEU A 31 0.63 -7.78 1.35
N SER A 32 -0.70 -7.81 1.42
CA SER A 32 -1.48 -8.54 0.44
C SER A 32 -1.39 -7.92 -0.96
N LEU A 33 -0.93 -6.69 -1.05
CA LEU A 33 -0.76 -6.04 -2.34
C LEU A 33 0.60 -6.38 -2.98
N GLY A 34 1.42 -7.13 -2.28
CA GLY A 34 2.68 -7.61 -2.86
C GLY A 34 3.67 -6.49 -3.11
N SER A 35 3.97 -6.24 -4.37
CA SER A 35 5.04 -5.31 -4.72
C SER A 35 4.85 -3.90 -4.16
N ILE A 36 3.62 -3.51 -3.89
CA ILE A 36 3.38 -2.18 -3.32
C ILE A 36 4.10 -2.03 -1.99
N ALA A 37 4.15 -3.11 -1.19
CA ALA A 37 4.79 -3.04 0.11
C ALA A 37 6.27 -2.71 0.00
N PHE A 38 6.92 -3.12 -1.09
CA PHE A 38 8.33 -2.78 -1.28
C PHE A 38 8.52 -1.31 -1.64
N ALA A 39 7.49 -0.67 -2.14
CA ALA A 39 7.58 0.73 -2.56
C ALA A 39 7.32 1.71 -1.42
N ILE A 40 6.88 1.21 -0.27
CA ILE A 40 6.61 2.10 0.85
C ILE A 40 7.92 2.61 1.45
N SER A 41 7.98 3.90 1.68
CA SER A 41 9.21 4.53 2.12
C SER A 41 9.37 4.49 3.63
N SER A 42 10.57 4.84 4.10
CA SER A 42 10.81 4.95 5.53
C SER A 42 10.26 6.24 6.12
N TYR A 43 9.59 7.05 5.30
CA TYR A 43 8.87 8.21 5.83
C TYR A 43 7.57 7.77 6.49
N SER A 44 7.12 6.54 6.20
CA SER A 44 5.96 5.99 6.88
C SER A 44 6.38 5.34 8.19
N TYR A 45 5.43 5.06 9.06
CA TYR A 45 5.70 4.52 10.39
C TYR A 45 4.95 3.21 10.60
N GLN A 46 5.31 2.49 11.63
CA GLN A 46 4.66 1.21 11.95
C GLN A 46 4.54 1.03 13.45
N ARG A 47 3.47 0.36 13.86
CA ARG A 47 3.27 0.01 15.26
C ARG A 47 2.19 -1.06 15.39
N GLU A 48 2.53 -2.16 16.05
CA GLU A 48 1.54 -3.17 16.45
C GLU A 48 0.60 -3.61 15.33
N GLY A 49 1.16 -3.97 14.21
CA GLY A 49 0.34 -4.50 13.12
C GLY A 49 -0.33 -3.46 12.24
N VAL A 50 -0.02 -2.19 12.48
CA VAL A 50 -0.57 -1.11 11.66
C VAL A 50 0.57 -0.34 11.02
N VAL A 51 0.40 0.02 9.77
CA VAL A 51 1.36 0.85 9.06
C VAL A 51 0.70 2.20 8.82
N PHE A 52 1.41 3.27 9.15
CA PHE A 52 0.90 4.63 8.98
C PHE A 52 1.59 5.23 7.77
N LEU A 53 0.86 5.20 6.64
CA LEU A 53 1.43 5.59 5.34
C LEU A 53 1.43 7.10 5.19
N GLU A 54 2.60 7.63 4.89
CA GLU A 54 2.80 9.06 4.76
C GLU A 54 1.97 9.61 3.59
N GLU A 55 1.34 10.78 3.80
CA GLU A 55 0.31 11.25 2.90
C GLU A 55 0.79 11.66 1.51
N ASP A 56 1.98 12.18 1.40
CA ASP A 56 2.41 12.76 0.13
C ASP A 56 2.68 11.73 -0.96
N SER A 57 3.07 10.55 -0.58
CA SER A 57 3.49 9.57 -1.55
C SER A 57 2.93 8.19 -1.23
N ASP A 58 3.29 7.65 -0.07
CA ASP A 58 2.98 6.27 0.26
C ASP A 58 1.47 6.00 0.34
N ALA A 59 0.72 6.88 0.98
CA ALA A 59 -0.72 6.70 1.09
C ALA A 59 -1.38 6.76 -0.28
N ARG A 60 -0.93 7.66 -1.12
CA ARG A 60 -1.51 7.82 -2.45
C ARG A 60 -1.26 6.59 -3.30
N HIS A 61 -0.06 6.03 -3.23
CA HIS A 61 0.24 4.80 -3.97
C HIS A 61 -0.62 3.65 -3.49
N PHE A 62 -0.81 3.55 -2.18
CA PHE A 62 -1.64 2.49 -1.62
C PHE A 62 -3.10 2.63 -2.07
N ILE A 63 -3.65 3.84 -1.99
CA ILE A 63 -5.03 4.08 -2.38
C ILE A 63 -5.23 3.78 -3.86
N SER A 64 -4.29 4.19 -4.70
CA SER A 64 -4.37 3.90 -6.12
C SER A 64 -4.33 2.42 -6.41
N ALA A 65 -3.46 1.69 -5.72
CA ALA A 65 -3.35 0.25 -5.91
C ALA A 65 -4.64 -0.46 -5.48
N MET A 66 -5.24 -0.01 -4.39
CA MET A 66 -6.49 -0.61 -3.94
C MET A 66 -7.60 -0.34 -4.93
N LYS A 67 -7.62 0.84 -5.51
CA LYS A 67 -8.63 1.18 -6.50
C LYS A 67 -8.50 0.31 -7.74
N VAL A 68 -7.28 0.10 -8.19
CA VAL A 68 -7.03 -0.78 -9.34
C VAL A 68 -7.49 -2.20 -9.01
N ALA A 69 -7.33 -2.61 -7.76
CA ALA A 69 -7.77 -3.93 -7.34
C ALA A 69 -9.29 -4.00 -7.09
N GLY A 70 -10.00 -2.91 -7.31
CA GLY A 70 -11.45 -2.92 -7.19
C GLY A 70 -11.99 -2.44 -5.86
N THR A 71 -11.17 -1.87 -5.02
CA THR A 71 -11.60 -1.42 -3.70
C THR A 71 -11.40 0.07 -3.56
N GLU A 72 -12.48 0.77 -3.25
CA GLU A 72 -12.41 2.21 -3.02
C GLU A 72 -12.19 2.46 -1.53
N ILE A 73 -11.32 3.42 -1.19
CA ILE A 73 -11.03 3.74 0.20
C ILE A 73 -11.79 4.99 0.60
N GLY A 74 -12.51 4.90 1.71
CA GLY A 74 -13.15 6.07 2.31
C GLY A 74 -12.34 6.47 3.52
N LEU A 75 -12.13 7.76 3.70
CA LEU A 75 -11.28 8.26 4.77
C LEU A 75 -12.08 8.81 5.93
N ILE A 76 -11.69 8.44 7.14
CA ILE A 76 -12.23 8.99 8.36
C ILE A 76 -11.12 9.80 8.99
N TYR A 77 -11.26 11.12 8.98
CA TYR A 77 -10.18 11.99 9.45
C TYR A 77 -10.14 12.14 10.96
N LYS A 78 -8.94 12.07 11.51
CA LYS A 78 -8.69 12.28 12.92
C LYS A 78 -7.58 13.32 13.03
N HIS A 79 -7.94 14.53 13.43
CA HIS A 79 -6.96 15.61 13.48
C HIS A 79 -6.46 15.85 14.90
N SER A 80 -5.18 16.19 15.02
CA SER A 80 -4.57 16.58 16.28
C SER A 80 -4.01 17.99 16.10
N ASP A 81 -4.28 18.86 17.05
CA ASP A 81 -3.76 20.22 17.00
C ASP A 81 -2.29 20.27 17.39
N ARG A 82 -1.77 19.19 17.93
CA ARG A 82 -0.37 19.10 18.32
C ARG A 82 0.31 18.06 17.47
N SER A 83 1.63 18.03 17.56
CA SER A 83 2.40 17.02 16.89
C SER A 83 1.85 15.64 17.24
N SER A 84 1.59 14.82 16.24
CA SER A 84 1.02 13.50 16.46
C SER A 84 2.05 12.55 17.08
N GLU A 85 1.57 11.65 17.94
CA GLU A 85 2.46 10.65 18.51
C GLU A 85 2.98 9.68 17.44
N ILE A 86 2.34 9.65 16.27
CA ILE A 86 2.80 8.80 15.19
C ILE A 86 4.26 9.13 14.85
N ARG A 87 4.66 10.36 15.01
CA ARG A 87 6.03 10.76 14.72
C ARG A 87 7.05 10.09 15.63
N GLN A 88 6.57 9.49 16.74
CA GLN A 88 7.45 8.78 17.66
C GLN A 88 7.49 7.29 17.39
N PHE A 89 6.68 6.81 16.46
CA PHE A 89 6.62 5.39 16.16
C PHE A 89 7.85 4.96 15.37
N GLU A 90 8.02 3.66 15.24
CA GLU A 90 9.13 3.12 14.50
C GLU A 90 8.92 3.37 13.01
N ARG A 91 9.99 3.63 12.28
CA ARG A 91 9.90 3.81 10.85
C ARG A 91 9.52 2.50 10.19
N PHE A 92 8.75 2.58 9.12
CA PHE A 92 8.29 1.39 8.42
C PHE A 92 9.48 0.63 7.82
N ALA A 93 9.46 -0.68 8.00
CA ALA A 93 10.43 -1.56 7.37
C ALA A 93 9.82 -2.94 7.25
N LEU A 94 10.10 -3.63 6.16
CA LEU A 94 9.68 -5.02 6.01
C LEU A 94 10.67 -5.92 6.72
N THR A 95 10.17 -6.95 7.38
CA THR A 95 11.05 -7.93 7.97
C THR A 95 11.60 -8.85 6.87
N ASP A 96 12.66 -9.58 7.17
CA ASP A 96 13.23 -10.52 6.21
C ASP A 96 12.19 -11.56 5.79
N ALA A 97 11.40 -12.05 6.74
CA ALA A 97 10.37 -13.04 6.44
C ALA A 97 9.32 -12.47 5.50
N GLU A 98 8.92 -11.22 5.72
CA GLU A 98 7.96 -10.57 4.86
C GLU A 98 8.49 -10.38 3.45
N GLN A 99 9.75 -10.02 3.33
CA GLN A 99 10.36 -9.85 2.03
C GLN A 99 10.39 -11.16 1.26
N GLU A 100 10.67 -12.25 1.95
CA GLU A 100 10.67 -13.56 1.31
C GLU A 100 9.28 -13.95 0.85
N GLU A 101 8.28 -13.65 1.65
CA GLU A 101 6.92 -14.02 1.33
C GLU A 101 6.39 -13.23 0.13
N ILE A 102 6.76 -11.97 0.01
CA ILE A 102 6.29 -11.12 -1.07
C ILE A 102 7.06 -11.35 -2.37
N ARG A 103 8.32 -11.69 -2.26
CA ARG A 103 9.19 -11.81 -3.42
C ARG A 103 8.68 -12.73 -4.53
N PRO A 104 8.11 -13.90 -4.21
CA PRO A 104 7.61 -14.77 -5.28
C PRO A 104 6.51 -14.11 -6.11
N SER A 105 5.63 -13.35 -5.49
CA SER A 105 4.59 -12.67 -6.23
C SER A 105 5.17 -11.66 -7.19
N LEU A 106 6.19 -10.95 -6.76
CA LEU A 106 6.84 -9.98 -7.62
C LEU A 106 7.49 -10.68 -8.80
N GLN A 107 8.14 -11.79 -8.56
CA GLN A 107 8.78 -12.53 -9.63
C GLN A 107 7.75 -13.07 -10.61
N ASN A 108 6.62 -13.53 -10.13
CA ASN A 108 5.59 -14.04 -11.01
C ASN A 108 5.08 -12.92 -11.92
N CYS A 109 4.93 -11.72 -11.41
CA CYS A 109 4.52 -10.62 -12.25
C CYS A 109 5.53 -10.32 -13.34
N LEU A 110 6.79 -10.35 -12.98
CA LEU A 110 7.84 -10.11 -13.97
C LEU A 110 7.86 -11.20 -15.03
N GLN A 111 7.66 -12.43 -14.63
CA GLN A 111 7.63 -13.52 -15.57
C GLN A 111 6.46 -13.42 -16.53
N GLN A 112 5.32 -12.97 -16.04
CA GLN A 112 4.18 -12.78 -16.89
C GLN A 112 4.44 -11.72 -17.93
N LEU A 113 5.09 -10.64 -17.55
CA LEU A 113 5.40 -9.60 -18.50
C LEU A 113 6.34 -10.10 -19.59
N VAL A 114 7.32 -10.88 -19.20
CA VAL A 114 8.26 -11.43 -20.16
C VAL A 114 7.54 -12.37 -21.11
N SER A 115 6.67 -13.21 -20.58
CA SER A 115 5.94 -14.15 -21.43
C SER A 115 5.06 -13.43 -22.44
N MET A 116 4.43 -12.36 -22.01
CA MET A 116 3.59 -11.60 -22.92
C MET A 116 4.41 -10.97 -24.02
N SER A 117 5.58 -10.49 -23.69
CA SER A 117 6.45 -9.92 -24.70
C SER A 117 6.86 -10.96 -25.71
N ASP A 118 7.18 -12.15 -25.25
CA ASP A 118 7.58 -13.22 -26.12
C ASP A 118 6.45 -13.62 -27.05
N GLU A 119 5.24 -13.64 -26.53
CA GLU A 119 4.11 -14.01 -27.36
C GLU A 119 3.87 -13.03 -28.48
N THR A 120 4.10 -11.81 -28.27
CA THR A 120 3.90 -10.84 -29.31
C THR A 120 5.01 -10.92 -30.33
N GLY A 121 5.91 -11.78 -30.08
CA GLY A 121 6.89 -12.01 -31.05
C GLY A 121 8.00 -11.13 -30.90
N ARG A 122 7.96 -10.33 -30.07
CA ARG A 122 8.93 -9.65 -29.91
C ARG A 122 8.75 -8.55 -29.28
N LEU A 123 9.40 -8.34 -28.60
CA LEU A 123 9.35 -7.37 -27.95
C LEU A 123 9.43 -6.42 -28.84
N PRO A 124 8.51 -5.67 -28.87
CA PRO A 124 8.51 -4.67 -29.78
C PRO A 124 9.74 -3.92 -29.65
N GLY A 125 10.13 -3.69 -28.64
CA GLY A 125 11.32 -3.01 -28.60
C GLY A 125 12.45 -3.87 -28.81
N ALA A 126 12.23 -5.05 -28.73
CA ALA A 126 13.28 -5.92 -28.82
C ALA A 126 13.47 -6.41 -30.12
N GLU A 127 12.76 -6.17 -30.75
CA GLU A 127 12.86 -6.79 -31.79
C GLU A 127 13.32 -6.31 -32.47
#